data_ac8734cdccb759331cf735b0eea96217
#
_entry.id   ac8734cdccb759331cf735b0eea96217
#
_cell.length_a   1.000
_cell.length_b   1.000
_cell.length_c   1.000
_cell.angle_alpha   90.00
_cell.angle_beta   90.00
_cell.angle_gamma   90.00
#
_symmetry.space_group_name_H-M   'P 1'
#
loop_
_entity.id
_entity.type
_entity.pdbx_description
1 polymer ?
#
loop_
_entity_poly.entity_id
_entity_poly.type
_entity_poly.pdbx_seq_one_letter_code
_entity_poly.pdbx_strand_id
1 'polypeptide(L)'
;TRIDIISGFLGAGKTTLIKKLLGDALKGQQVVLIENEFGEIGIDGGFLKDAGIEIREMNSGCICCSLVGDFGAALKDVITKYHPDRIIIEPSGVGKLSDVIKAVDGVEKEAGVALNSATTVVDVMKCKMHLRNFGEFFENQVKSAGTIILSRTDKADTEKVEAAVKMLRELNPEAHIITTPVEVLGGKKVLDTMEGAIINLAQVEEEEHHHHHHDHDECCCGHDHDEEHEHHHHDHDDECCCGHDHEEHEHHHHDHDDECCCGHDHDHEHHHHDDACGCGHEHHHHHHADEVFTSWGQETVKTFTKEQIEGILKKLSEDTAYGMVLRAKGMVAGADGQWIYFDMVPEEYEVRDGAPEFTGRICVIGSKLAEDKLAELFGL
;
A
#
# COMPACT_ATOMS: atom_id res chain seq x y z
N THR A 1 11.27 5.47 21.45
CA THR A 1 10.35 6.13 20.50
C THR A 1 9.18 5.21 20.21
N ARG A 2 7.93 5.73 20.24
CA ARG A 2 6.72 4.99 19.88
C ARG A 2 6.40 5.19 18.40
N ILE A 3 5.90 4.14 17.75
CA ILE A 3 5.44 4.20 16.36
C ILE A 3 3.95 3.97 16.29
N ASP A 4 3.23 4.87 15.65
CA ASP A 4 1.80 4.73 15.31
C ASP A 4 1.64 4.68 13.80
N ILE A 5 0.99 3.64 13.30
CA ILE A 5 0.66 3.50 11.89
C ILE A 5 -0.79 3.92 11.69
N ILE A 6 -1.03 4.88 10.79
CA ILE A 6 -2.37 5.36 10.43
C ILE A 6 -2.61 5.06 8.97
N SER A 7 -3.21 3.91 8.71
CA SER A 7 -3.57 3.38 7.40
C SER A 7 -5.03 3.71 7.03
N GLY A 8 -5.43 3.32 5.86
CA GLY A 8 -6.78 3.47 5.33
C GLY A 8 -6.77 3.83 3.86
N PHE A 9 -7.83 3.52 3.15
CA PHE A 9 -7.92 3.69 1.71
C PHE A 9 -7.80 5.17 1.29
N LEU A 10 -7.58 5.42 -0.01
CA LEU A 10 -7.46 6.78 -0.57
C LEU A 10 -8.70 7.62 -0.22
N GLY A 11 -8.47 8.84 0.29
CA GLY A 11 -9.53 9.76 0.67
C GLY A 11 -10.32 9.39 1.93
N ALA A 12 -9.92 8.34 2.67
CA ALA A 12 -10.60 7.93 3.90
C ALA A 12 -10.52 8.94 5.05
N GLY A 13 -9.61 9.93 4.99
CA GLY A 13 -9.46 10.96 6.01
C GLY A 13 -8.27 10.76 6.95
N LYS A 14 -7.25 10.00 6.56
CA LYS A 14 -6.02 9.77 7.33
C LYS A 14 -5.34 11.07 7.76
N THR A 15 -5.01 11.93 6.81
CA THR A 15 -4.36 13.22 7.05
C THR A 15 -5.20 14.13 7.96
N THR A 16 -6.55 14.08 7.87
CA THR A 16 -7.46 14.81 8.75
C THR A 16 -7.35 14.31 10.19
N LEU A 17 -7.33 12.98 10.38
CA LEU A 17 -7.12 12.37 11.70
C LEU A 17 -5.75 12.77 12.28
N ILE A 18 -4.69 12.67 11.50
CA ILE A 18 -3.32 13.04 11.90
C ILE A 18 -3.28 14.50 12.37
N LYS A 19 -3.82 15.43 11.57
CA LYS A 19 -3.91 16.85 11.96
C LYS A 19 -4.63 17.05 13.29
N LYS A 20 -5.73 16.32 13.52
CA LYS A 20 -6.49 16.39 14.77
C LYS A 20 -5.68 15.88 15.95
N LEU A 21 -4.98 14.75 15.81
CA LEU A 21 -4.13 14.19 16.85
C LEU A 21 -2.98 15.14 17.20
N LEU A 22 -2.32 15.71 16.21
CA LEU A 22 -1.21 16.65 16.36
C LEU A 22 -1.66 17.96 17.04
N GLY A 23 -2.82 18.48 16.67
CA GLY A 23 -3.36 19.72 17.22
C GLY A 23 -3.95 19.60 18.62
N ASP A 24 -4.27 18.40 19.06
CA ASP A 24 -5.01 18.13 20.31
C ASP A 24 -4.20 17.21 21.25
N ALA A 25 -4.16 15.91 20.97
CA ALA A 25 -3.64 14.90 21.88
C ALA A 25 -2.11 14.88 21.98
N LEU A 26 -1.41 15.19 20.89
CA LEU A 26 0.06 15.12 20.79
C LEU A 26 0.75 16.48 20.93
N LYS A 27 -0.02 17.50 21.31
CA LYS A 27 0.51 18.83 21.50
C LYS A 27 1.61 18.87 22.58
N GLY A 28 2.79 19.34 22.20
CA GLY A 28 3.96 19.42 23.07
C GLY A 28 4.84 18.19 23.11
N GLN A 29 4.49 17.12 22.38
CA GLN A 29 5.39 15.99 22.09
C GLN A 29 6.24 16.31 20.84
N GLN A 30 7.44 15.75 20.80
CA GLN A 30 8.28 15.80 19.60
C GLN A 30 7.83 14.67 18.66
N VAL A 31 7.07 15.03 17.63
CA VAL A 31 6.49 14.07 16.69
C VAL A 31 7.15 14.24 15.33
N VAL A 32 7.53 13.12 14.71
CA VAL A 32 7.92 13.05 13.31
C VAL A 32 6.84 12.32 12.55
N LEU A 33 6.41 12.89 11.43
CA LEU A 33 5.48 12.25 10.49
C LEU A 33 6.27 11.72 9.30
N ILE A 34 6.09 10.43 9.01
CA ILE A 34 6.61 9.77 7.80
C ILE A 34 5.42 9.51 6.91
N GLU A 35 5.36 10.24 5.80
CA GLU A 35 4.34 10.05 4.76
C GLU A 35 4.94 9.23 3.63
N ASN A 36 4.24 8.17 3.23
CA ASN A 36 4.54 7.41 2.03
C ASN A 36 3.40 7.58 1.04
N GLU A 37 3.64 8.42 0.04
CA GLU A 37 2.65 8.65 -1.00
C GLU A 37 2.93 7.78 -2.22
N PHE A 38 1.87 7.17 -2.77
CA PHE A 38 1.95 6.41 -4.01
C PHE A 38 2.07 7.40 -5.17
N GLY A 39 3.22 7.37 -5.87
CA GLY A 39 3.52 8.24 -7.00
C GLY A 39 4.84 9.00 -6.87
N GLU A 40 5.37 9.49 -7.99
CA GLU A 40 6.67 10.16 -8.07
C GLU A 40 6.67 11.60 -7.52
N ILE A 41 5.49 12.17 -7.22
CA ILE A 41 5.34 13.59 -6.87
C ILE A 41 4.64 13.74 -5.53
N GLY A 42 5.41 14.05 -4.47
CA GLY A 42 4.88 14.35 -3.14
C GLY A 42 4.16 15.71 -3.11
N ILE A 43 2.89 15.70 -2.76
CA ILE A 43 2.04 16.91 -2.69
C ILE A 43 1.61 17.23 -1.26
N ASP A 44 1.52 16.23 -0.36
CA ASP A 44 0.94 16.39 0.98
C ASP A 44 1.83 17.11 1.99
N GLY A 45 3.16 17.08 1.85
CA GLY A 45 4.10 17.71 2.79
C GLY A 45 3.93 19.22 2.97
N GLY A 46 3.27 19.90 2.03
CA GLY A 46 2.97 21.34 2.14
C GLY A 46 1.90 21.65 3.19
N PHE A 47 0.95 20.76 3.44
CA PHE A 47 -0.23 21.01 4.29
C PHE A 47 0.04 20.93 5.80
N LEU A 48 1.12 20.28 6.22
CA LEU A 48 1.44 20.04 7.63
C LEU A 48 2.63 20.85 8.14
N LYS A 49 3.41 21.49 7.25
CA LYS A 49 4.57 22.31 7.60
C LYS A 49 4.24 23.49 8.53
N ASP A 50 3.03 24.03 8.43
CA ASP A 50 2.59 25.15 9.25
C ASP A 50 2.37 24.80 10.74
N ALA A 51 2.34 23.51 11.09
CA ALA A 51 2.14 23.05 12.46
C ALA A 51 3.45 22.93 13.28
N GLY A 52 4.62 23.23 12.69
CA GLY A 52 5.93 23.13 13.35
C GLY A 52 6.37 21.68 13.59
N ILE A 53 5.87 20.75 12.79
CA ILE A 53 6.14 19.32 12.87
C ILE A 53 7.17 18.98 11.80
N GLU A 54 8.17 18.18 12.16
CA GLU A 54 9.11 17.65 11.17
C GLU A 54 8.41 16.61 10.31
N ILE A 55 8.28 16.92 9.01
CA ILE A 55 7.67 16.03 8.03
C ILE A 55 8.78 15.46 7.17
N ARG A 56 8.79 14.15 7.02
CA ARG A 56 9.69 13.47 6.09
C ARG A 56 8.86 12.70 5.06
N GLU A 57 8.92 13.18 3.83
CA GLU A 57 8.35 12.48 2.67
C GLU A 57 9.34 11.40 2.23
N MET A 58 8.83 10.16 2.05
CA MET A 58 9.59 9.08 1.45
C MET A 58 9.04 8.83 0.04
N ASN A 59 9.74 9.38 -0.96
CA ASN A 59 9.30 9.38 -2.36
C ASN A 59 9.73 8.14 -3.17
N SER A 60 10.26 7.11 -2.54
CA SER A 60 10.85 5.96 -3.25
C SER A 60 10.00 4.72 -3.08
N GLY A 61 8.96 4.55 -3.90
CA GLY A 61 8.17 3.32 -3.95
C GLY A 61 7.33 3.02 -2.70
N CYS A 62 6.47 2.02 -2.76
CA CYS A 62 5.76 1.54 -1.58
C CYS A 62 6.73 1.02 -0.52
N ILE A 63 6.52 1.34 0.76
CA ILE A 63 7.25 0.74 1.91
C ILE A 63 7.25 -0.79 1.80
N CYS A 64 6.22 -1.36 1.17
CA CYS A 64 6.02 -2.79 1.00
C CYS A 64 6.87 -3.47 -0.10
N CYS A 65 7.34 -2.76 -1.15
CA CYS A 65 7.87 -3.44 -2.33
C CYS A 65 9.40 -3.53 -2.47
N SER A 66 10.19 -2.69 -1.79
CA SER A 66 11.64 -2.68 -2.03
C SER A 66 12.55 -2.41 -0.82
N LEU A 67 12.02 -2.24 0.40
CA LEU A 67 12.72 -1.39 1.35
C LEU A 67 12.76 -1.83 2.83
N VAL A 68 12.70 -3.10 3.17
CA VAL A 68 12.92 -3.48 4.58
C VAL A 68 14.31 -2.99 5.05
N GLY A 69 15.31 -3.03 4.19
CA GLY A 69 16.65 -2.50 4.50
C GLY A 69 16.72 -0.98 4.54
N ASP A 70 16.14 -0.30 3.56
CA ASP A 70 16.18 1.17 3.45
C ASP A 70 15.25 1.84 4.46
N PHE A 71 14.11 1.21 4.78
CA PHE A 71 13.17 1.70 5.80
C PHE A 71 13.80 1.70 7.20
N GLY A 72 14.49 0.62 7.56
CA GLY A 72 15.22 0.54 8.83
C GLY A 72 16.31 1.60 8.95
N ALA A 73 17.07 1.84 7.88
CA ALA A 73 18.06 2.89 7.83
C ALA A 73 17.43 4.28 7.96
N ALA A 74 16.33 4.53 7.25
CA ALA A 74 15.60 5.80 7.31
C ALA A 74 15.02 6.07 8.71
N LEU A 75 14.48 5.05 9.39
CA LEU A 75 14.02 5.17 10.78
C LEU A 75 15.16 5.50 11.72
N LYS A 76 16.32 4.80 11.61
CA LYS A 76 17.51 5.10 12.42
C LYS A 76 17.98 6.53 12.23
N ASP A 77 18.02 7.02 11.01
CA ASP A 77 18.37 8.42 10.69
C ASP A 77 17.42 9.41 11.36
N VAL A 78 16.12 9.16 11.27
CA VAL A 78 15.08 10.00 11.90
C VAL A 78 15.27 10.02 13.42
N ILE A 79 15.44 8.86 14.05
CA ILE A 79 15.63 8.76 15.49
C ILE A 79 16.90 9.47 15.93
N THR A 80 18.02 9.25 15.23
CA THR A 80 19.31 9.85 15.55
C THR A 80 19.32 11.36 15.39
N LYS A 81 18.63 11.86 14.35
CA LYS A 81 18.63 13.28 14.02
C LYS A 81 17.66 14.09 14.87
N TYR A 82 16.47 13.56 15.12
CA TYR A 82 15.36 14.31 15.71
C TYR A 82 15.01 13.89 17.14
N HIS A 83 15.47 12.74 17.60
CA HIS A 83 15.16 12.17 18.93
C HIS A 83 13.66 12.25 19.27
N PRO A 84 12.75 11.78 18.42
CA PRO A 84 11.33 11.98 18.60
C PRO A 84 10.79 11.12 19.75
N ASP A 85 9.79 11.66 20.46
CA ASP A 85 8.99 10.89 21.41
C ASP A 85 8.13 9.88 20.66
N ARG A 86 7.68 10.29 19.45
CA ARG A 86 6.72 9.55 18.63
C ARG A 86 7.00 9.72 17.14
N ILE A 87 6.79 8.64 16.40
CA ILE A 87 6.77 8.65 14.94
C ILE A 87 5.37 8.22 14.49
N ILE A 88 4.75 9.00 13.64
CA ILE A 88 3.51 8.62 12.94
C ILE A 88 3.90 8.21 11.53
N ILE A 89 3.44 7.03 11.09
CA ILE A 89 3.61 6.55 9.72
C ILE A 89 2.25 6.60 9.04
N GLU A 90 2.13 7.39 7.98
CA GLU A 90 0.99 7.38 7.06
C GLU A 90 1.40 6.61 5.79
N PRO A 91 1.07 5.32 5.66
CA PRO A 91 1.37 4.58 4.45
C PRO A 91 0.47 5.01 3.30
N SER A 92 0.85 4.63 2.08
CA SER A 92 0.03 4.82 0.90
C SER A 92 -1.39 4.27 1.11
N GLY A 93 -2.39 4.99 0.63
CA GLY A 93 -3.79 4.56 0.74
C GLY A 93 -4.14 3.27 -0.01
N VAL A 94 -3.25 2.77 -0.85
CA VAL A 94 -3.38 1.50 -1.57
C VAL A 94 -2.41 0.42 -1.04
N GLY A 95 -1.60 0.72 -0.02
CA GLY A 95 -0.68 -0.22 0.60
C GLY A 95 -1.36 -1.19 1.56
N LYS A 96 -0.77 -2.37 1.75
CA LYS A 96 -1.17 -3.32 2.79
C LYS A 96 -0.64 -2.87 4.15
N LEU A 97 -1.50 -2.85 5.16
CA LEU A 97 -1.10 -2.49 6.52
C LEU A 97 -0.16 -3.54 7.13
N SER A 98 -0.39 -4.82 6.83
CA SER A 98 0.46 -5.93 7.29
C SER A 98 1.93 -5.72 6.93
N ASP A 99 2.21 -5.25 5.71
CA ASP A 99 3.59 -5.05 5.23
C ASP A 99 4.30 -3.95 6.02
N VAL A 100 3.58 -2.88 6.35
CA VAL A 100 4.12 -1.78 7.16
C VAL A 100 4.37 -2.22 8.61
N ILE A 101 3.45 -3.02 9.18
CA ILE A 101 3.62 -3.62 10.53
C ILE A 101 4.88 -4.49 10.55
N LYS A 102 5.05 -5.39 9.57
CA LYS A 102 6.24 -6.24 9.45
C LYS A 102 7.53 -5.45 9.32
N ALA A 103 7.51 -4.39 8.49
CA ALA A 103 8.67 -3.54 8.32
C ALA A 103 9.08 -2.82 9.62
N VAL A 104 8.11 -2.41 10.44
CA VAL A 104 8.37 -1.81 11.76
C VAL A 104 8.87 -2.87 12.74
N ASP A 105 8.23 -4.03 12.83
CA ASP A 105 8.62 -5.14 13.73
C ASP A 105 10.05 -5.60 13.44
N GLY A 106 10.40 -5.74 12.16
CA GLY A 106 11.74 -6.13 11.73
C GLY A 106 12.88 -5.21 12.21
N VAL A 107 12.58 -3.94 12.50
CA VAL A 107 13.58 -2.95 12.92
C VAL A 107 13.45 -2.50 14.38
N GLU A 108 12.42 -2.94 15.11
CA GLU A 108 12.16 -2.52 16.49
C GLU A 108 13.39 -2.60 17.40
N LYS A 109 14.03 -3.76 17.42
CA LYS A 109 15.18 -4.04 18.30
C LYS A 109 16.42 -3.24 17.93
N GLU A 110 16.64 -3.08 16.62
CA GLU A 110 17.83 -2.39 16.12
C GLU A 110 17.71 -0.87 16.19
N ALA A 111 16.51 -0.34 15.97
CA ALA A 111 16.24 1.08 15.96
C ALA A 111 15.84 1.65 17.33
N GLY A 112 15.56 0.80 18.33
CA GLY A 112 15.11 1.23 19.66
C GLY A 112 13.72 1.87 19.63
N VAL A 113 12.84 1.37 18.79
CA VAL A 113 11.45 1.79 18.64
C VAL A 113 10.50 0.70 19.10
N ALA A 114 9.23 1.02 19.29
CA ALA A 114 8.18 0.05 19.58
C ALA A 114 6.92 0.42 18.80
N LEU A 115 6.31 -0.57 18.14
CA LEU A 115 5.00 -0.42 17.54
C LEU A 115 3.96 -0.19 18.64
N ASN A 116 3.35 0.98 18.64
CA ASN A 116 2.42 1.42 19.67
C ASN A 116 0.96 1.26 19.26
N SER A 117 0.64 1.57 17.99
CA SER A 117 -0.70 1.37 17.45
C SER A 117 -0.67 1.13 15.94
N ALA A 118 -1.66 0.34 15.46
CA ALA A 118 -1.97 0.17 14.04
C ALA A 118 -3.46 0.48 13.84
N THR A 119 -3.74 1.56 13.13
CA THR A 119 -5.09 2.11 12.98
C THR A 119 -5.45 2.21 11.52
N THR A 120 -6.67 1.81 11.16
CA THR A 120 -7.23 1.98 9.81
C THR A 120 -8.40 2.95 9.82
N VAL A 121 -8.31 3.98 9.00
CA VAL A 121 -9.41 4.92 8.77
C VAL A 121 -10.27 4.41 7.61
N VAL A 122 -11.57 4.28 7.84
CA VAL A 122 -12.54 3.79 6.85
C VAL A 122 -13.62 4.83 6.60
N ASP A 123 -13.79 5.23 5.35
CA ASP A 123 -14.91 6.07 4.93
C ASP A 123 -16.19 5.25 4.93
N VAL A 124 -17.11 5.56 5.85
CA VAL A 124 -18.38 4.84 5.99
C VAL A 124 -19.23 4.90 4.72
N MET A 125 -19.13 6.00 3.95
CA MET A 125 -19.89 6.17 2.71
C MET A 125 -19.41 5.24 1.58
N LYS A 126 -18.12 4.87 1.61
CA LYS A 126 -17.44 4.12 0.53
C LYS A 126 -17.03 2.71 0.94
N CYS A 127 -17.24 2.32 2.20
CA CYS A 127 -16.81 1.04 2.78
C CYS A 127 -17.18 -0.16 1.89
N LYS A 128 -18.47 -0.31 1.53
CA LYS A 128 -18.95 -1.41 0.69
C LYS A 128 -18.35 -1.38 -0.72
N MET A 129 -18.14 -0.21 -1.28
CA MET A 129 -17.56 -0.04 -2.62
C MET A 129 -16.08 -0.42 -2.61
N HIS A 130 -15.33 0.02 -1.58
CA HIS A 130 -13.91 -0.33 -1.45
C HIS A 130 -13.73 -1.83 -1.27
N LEU A 131 -14.52 -2.48 -0.41
CA LEU A 131 -14.47 -3.92 -0.21
C LEU A 131 -14.74 -4.69 -1.51
N ARG A 132 -15.75 -4.26 -2.28
CA ARG A 132 -16.12 -4.93 -3.52
C ARG A 132 -15.07 -4.81 -4.63
N ASN A 133 -14.49 -3.60 -4.77
CA ASN A 133 -13.63 -3.29 -5.92
C ASN A 133 -12.14 -3.53 -5.63
N PHE A 134 -11.73 -3.46 -4.36
CA PHE A 134 -10.34 -3.50 -3.92
C PHE A 134 -10.17 -4.38 -2.68
N GLY A 135 -10.93 -5.51 -2.63
CA GLY A 135 -11.05 -6.39 -1.46
C GLY A 135 -9.70 -6.73 -0.84
N GLU A 136 -8.74 -7.20 -1.63
CA GLU A 136 -7.43 -7.60 -1.14
C GLU A 136 -6.74 -6.53 -0.28
N PHE A 137 -6.67 -5.29 -0.77
CA PHE A 137 -6.01 -4.20 -0.05
C PHE A 137 -6.84 -3.67 1.10
N PHE A 138 -8.15 -3.48 0.87
CA PHE A 138 -9.07 -2.99 1.88
C PHE A 138 -9.23 -3.99 3.03
N GLU A 139 -9.39 -5.27 2.73
CA GLU A 139 -9.47 -6.33 3.74
C GLU A 139 -8.21 -6.42 4.57
N ASN A 140 -7.03 -6.38 3.94
CA ASN A 140 -5.75 -6.39 4.65
C ASN A 140 -5.65 -5.21 5.62
N GLN A 141 -5.98 -3.99 5.17
CA GLN A 141 -5.98 -2.81 6.04
C GLN A 141 -6.92 -2.97 7.23
N VAL A 142 -8.08 -3.60 7.05
CA VAL A 142 -9.06 -3.83 8.11
C VAL A 142 -8.63 -4.98 9.04
N LYS A 143 -8.21 -6.12 8.48
CA LYS A 143 -7.80 -7.32 9.24
C LYS A 143 -6.60 -7.06 10.15
N SER A 144 -5.62 -6.30 9.65
CA SER A 144 -4.37 -6.01 10.38
C SER A 144 -4.49 -4.85 11.38
N ALA A 145 -5.63 -4.19 11.47
CA ALA A 145 -5.82 -3.04 12.35
C ALA A 145 -6.18 -3.46 13.78
N GLY A 146 -5.51 -2.88 14.78
CA GLY A 146 -5.97 -2.93 16.17
C GLY A 146 -7.14 -1.98 16.45
N THR A 147 -7.18 -0.85 15.72
CA THR A 147 -8.28 0.13 15.80
C THR A 147 -8.76 0.50 14.40
N ILE A 148 -10.07 0.60 14.24
CA ILE A 148 -10.73 1.07 13.02
C ILE A 148 -11.51 2.34 13.35
N ILE A 149 -11.29 3.42 12.61
CA ILE A 149 -11.97 4.69 12.79
C ILE A 149 -12.86 4.96 11.59
N LEU A 150 -14.17 5.02 11.81
CA LEU A 150 -15.11 5.40 10.76
C LEU A 150 -15.13 6.92 10.58
N SER A 151 -14.75 7.37 9.40
CA SER A 151 -14.88 8.78 9.01
C SER A 151 -16.23 9.04 8.34
N ARG A 152 -16.65 10.31 8.30
CA ARG A 152 -17.89 10.78 7.66
C ARG A 152 -19.17 10.17 8.25
N THR A 153 -19.14 9.70 9.49
CA THR A 153 -20.33 9.17 10.19
C THR A 153 -21.35 10.24 10.47
N ASP A 154 -20.96 11.50 10.49
CA ASP A 154 -21.83 12.69 10.55
C ASP A 154 -22.65 12.92 9.27
N LYS A 155 -22.20 12.39 8.14
CA LYS A 155 -22.86 12.49 6.83
C LYS A 155 -23.69 11.24 6.46
N ALA A 156 -23.54 10.16 7.23
CA ALA A 156 -24.22 8.89 6.99
C ALA A 156 -25.46 8.72 7.87
N ASP A 157 -26.47 8.03 7.35
CA ASP A 157 -27.57 7.56 8.17
C ASP A 157 -27.12 6.41 9.11
N THR A 158 -27.90 6.17 10.15
CA THR A 158 -27.59 5.13 11.15
C THR A 158 -27.50 3.74 10.52
N GLU A 159 -28.38 3.42 9.58
CA GLU A 159 -28.42 2.11 8.92
C GLU A 159 -27.12 1.85 8.15
N LYS A 160 -26.58 2.86 7.45
CA LYS A 160 -25.32 2.77 6.74
C LYS A 160 -24.12 2.57 7.67
N VAL A 161 -24.10 3.27 8.81
CA VAL A 161 -23.06 3.09 9.83
C VAL A 161 -23.13 1.68 10.42
N GLU A 162 -24.32 1.18 10.78
CA GLU A 162 -24.51 -0.18 11.30
C GLU A 162 -24.10 -1.25 10.29
N ALA A 163 -24.45 -1.07 9.01
CA ALA A 163 -24.04 -1.99 7.95
C ALA A 163 -22.52 -2.03 7.76
N ALA A 164 -21.85 -0.87 7.81
CA ALA A 164 -20.40 -0.80 7.76
C ALA A 164 -19.75 -1.48 8.98
N VAL A 165 -20.24 -1.21 10.19
CA VAL A 165 -19.74 -1.86 11.43
C VAL A 165 -19.88 -3.36 11.35
N LYS A 166 -21.03 -3.88 10.87
CA LYS A 166 -21.23 -5.32 10.70
C LYS A 166 -20.22 -5.94 9.74
N MET A 167 -20.03 -5.31 8.59
CA MET A 167 -19.06 -5.75 7.58
C MET A 167 -17.62 -5.76 8.12
N LEU A 168 -17.22 -4.72 8.86
CA LEU A 168 -15.90 -4.62 9.45
C LEU A 168 -15.69 -5.64 10.57
N ARG A 169 -16.73 -5.97 11.35
CA ARG A 169 -16.69 -7.02 12.37
C ARG A 169 -16.56 -8.42 11.79
N GLU A 170 -17.14 -8.67 10.61
CA GLU A 170 -16.96 -9.92 9.88
C GLU A 170 -15.50 -10.12 9.43
N LEU A 171 -14.82 -9.02 9.07
CA LEU A 171 -13.40 -9.03 8.67
C LEU A 171 -12.44 -9.03 9.87
N ASN A 172 -12.77 -8.26 10.92
CA ASN A 172 -11.94 -8.13 12.12
C ASN A 172 -12.82 -8.03 13.37
N PRO A 173 -13.08 -9.16 14.05
CA PRO A 173 -13.92 -9.19 15.26
C PRO A 173 -13.28 -8.53 16.48
N GLU A 174 -11.93 -8.42 16.53
CA GLU A 174 -11.19 -7.97 17.70
C GLU A 174 -10.88 -6.47 17.72
N ALA A 175 -10.82 -5.83 16.56
CA ALA A 175 -10.46 -4.41 16.47
C ALA A 175 -11.41 -3.51 17.29
N HIS A 176 -10.87 -2.46 17.88
CA HIS A 176 -11.68 -1.38 18.42
C HIS A 176 -12.28 -0.55 17.28
N ILE A 177 -13.61 -0.41 17.22
CA ILE A 177 -14.27 0.39 16.17
C ILE A 177 -14.78 1.68 16.76
N ILE A 178 -14.28 2.83 16.27
CA ILE A 178 -14.75 4.16 16.62
C ILE A 178 -15.75 4.62 15.57
N THR A 179 -17.00 4.82 15.96
CA THR A 179 -18.09 5.29 15.08
C THR A 179 -18.46 6.76 15.35
N THR A 180 -18.07 7.31 16.50
CA THR A 180 -18.29 8.72 16.83
C THR A 180 -17.35 9.61 16.04
N PRO A 181 -17.83 10.70 15.41
CA PRO A 181 -16.97 11.64 14.71
C PRO A 181 -15.80 12.10 15.59
N VAL A 182 -14.59 12.13 15.02
CA VAL A 182 -13.35 12.45 15.76
C VAL A 182 -13.41 13.84 16.38
N GLU A 183 -14.09 14.79 15.73
CA GLU A 183 -14.30 16.15 16.25
C GLU A 183 -15.12 16.16 17.54
N VAL A 184 -16.09 15.26 17.66
CA VAL A 184 -16.96 15.12 18.85
C VAL A 184 -16.25 14.34 19.95
N LEU A 185 -15.57 13.24 19.58
CA LEU A 185 -14.89 12.37 20.55
C LEU A 185 -13.66 13.04 21.16
N GLY A 186 -12.96 13.88 20.37
CA GLY A 186 -11.71 14.54 20.73
C GLY A 186 -10.49 13.67 20.53
N GLY A 187 -9.37 14.31 20.12
CA GLY A 187 -8.13 13.60 19.75
C GLY A 187 -7.54 12.77 20.89
N LYS A 188 -7.65 13.24 22.14
CA LYS A 188 -7.14 12.48 23.30
C LYS A 188 -7.84 11.14 23.47
N LYS A 189 -9.17 11.11 23.39
CA LYS A 189 -9.93 9.86 23.54
C LYS A 189 -9.68 8.90 22.38
N VAL A 190 -9.50 9.44 21.18
CA VAL A 190 -9.10 8.65 19.99
C VAL A 190 -7.73 8.02 20.22
N LEU A 191 -6.74 8.81 20.63
CA LEU A 191 -5.39 8.32 20.91
C LEU A 191 -5.38 7.25 22.00
N ASP A 192 -6.08 7.48 23.12
CA ASP A 192 -6.20 6.51 24.22
C ASP A 192 -6.80 5.17 23.73
N THR A 193 -7.73 5.21 22.77
CA THR A 193 -8.33 4.01 22.19
C THR A 193 -7.35 3.30 21.25
N MET A 194 -6.60 4.05 20.45
CA MET A 194 -5.58 3.50 19.55
C MET A 194 -4.47 2.79 20.36
N GLU A 195 -3.97 3.42 21.41
CA GLU A 195 -2.90 2.88 22.26
C GLU A 195 -3.33 1.68 23.12
N GLY A 196 -4.62 1.56 23.40
CA GLY A 196 -5.17 0.44 24.17
C GLY A 196 -5.55 -0.78 23.34
N ALA A 197 -5.41 -0.71 22.02
CA ALA A 197 -5.79 -1.78 21.12
C ALA A 197 -4.70 -2.84 21.00
N ILE A 198 -5.12 -4.11 20.90
CA ILE A 198 -4.19 -5.23 20.66
C ILE A 198 -3.92 -5.30 19.15
N ILE A 199 -2.64 -5.35 18.78
CA ILE A 199 -2.21 -5.63 17.41
C ILE A 199 -1.93 -7.13 17.33
N ASN A 200 -2.73 -7.85 16.55
CA ASN A 200 -2.58 -9.29 16.39
C ASN A 200 -1.51 -9.61 15.34
N LEU A 201 -0.25 -9.68 15.76
CA LEU A 201 0.87 -9.99 14.87
C LEU A 201 0.74 -11.40 14.25
N ALA A 202 0.10 -12.34 14.91
CA ALA A 202 -0.11 -13.68 14.36
C ALA A 202 -0.98 -13.68 13.10
N GLN A 203 -2.00 -12.83 13.04
CA GLN A 203 -2.80 -12.67 11.81
C GLN A 203 -2.01 -12.04 10.66
N VAL A 204 -1.01 -11.21 10.99
CA VAL A 204 -0.11 -10.61 10.00
C VAL A 204 0.83 -11.67 9.39
N GLU A 205 1.26 -12.65 10.19
CA GLU A 205 2.14 -13.76 9.75
C GLU A 205 1.40 -14.84 8.96
N GLU A 206 0.13 -15.13 9.29
CA GLU A 206 -0.68 -16.16 8.63
C GLU A 206 -0.92 -15.88 7.14
N GLU A 207 -0.94 -14.64 6.70
CA GLU A 207 -1.08 -14.27 5.29
C GLU A 207 0.08 -14.79 4.41
N GLU A 208 1.27 -15.08 4.98
CA GLU A 208 2.40 -15.65 4.23
C GLU A 208 2.39 -17.19 4.17
N HIS A 209 1.81 -17.87 5.17
CA HIS A 209 1.84 -19.33 5.25
C HIS A 209 0.87 -20.03 4.32
N HIS A 210 -0.06 -19.34 3.68
CA HIS A 210 -0.93 -19.93 2.65
C HIS A 210 -0.23 -20.21 1.31
N HIS A 211 1.08 -19.94 1.19
CA HIS A 211 1.82 -20.03 -0.07
C HIS A 211 2.52 -21.38 -0.35
N HIS A 212 2.60 -22.31 0.61
CA HIS A 212 3.38 -23.54 0.42
C HIS A 212 2.76 -24.79 1.05
N HIS A 213 1.53 -25.13 0.71
CA HIS A 213 1.08 -26.52 0.79
C HIS A 213 0.38 -26.87 -0.51
N HIS A 214 1.16 -27.35 -1.47
CA HIS A 214 0.65 -28.27 -2.46
C HIS A 214 0.48 -29.63 -1.76
N ASP A 215 -0.58 -29.78 -1.01
CA ASP A 215 -1.07 -31.10 -0.66
C ASP A 215 -1.65 -31.68 -1.96
N HIS A 216 -0.82 -32.45 -2.66
CA HIS A 216 -1.26 -33.37 -3.68
C HIS A 216 -1.91 -34.59 -3.03
N ASP A 217 -3.04 -34.37 -2.37
CA ASP A 217 -3.85 -35.48 -1.93
C ASP A 217 -5.31 -35.26 -2.36
N GLU A 218 -5.76 -36.30 -3.11
CA GLU A 218 -7.12 -36.56 -3.54
C GLU A 218 -7.63 -35.84 -4.79
N CYS A 219 -7.06 -36.20 -5.93
CA CYS A 219 -7.81 -36.19 -7.17
C CYS A 219 -8.86 -37.31 -7.15
N CYS A 220 -10.14 -36.93 -7.01
CA CYS A 220 -11.28 -37.88 -7.00
C CYS A 220 -11.66 -38.42 -8.39
N CYS A 221 -10.72 -38.59 -9.31
CA CYS A 221 -10.87 -39.36 -10.53
C CYS A 221 -10.29 -40.76 -10.28
N GLY A 222 -11.14 -41.69 -9.89
CA GLY A 222 -10.79 -43.11 -9.77
C GLY A 222 -10.34 -43.65 -11.13
N HIS A 223 -9.05 -43.90 -11.23
CA HIS A 223 -8.51 -44.84 -12.21
C HIS A 223 -7.76 -45.90 -11.44
N ASP A 224 -8.36 -47.08 -11.40
CA ASP A 224 -7.71 -48.31 -11.01
C ASP A 224 -6.61 -48.60 -12.03
N HIS A 225 -5.36 -48.49 -11.61
CA HIS A 225 -4.26 -49.12 -12.31
C HIS A 225 -3.59 -50.11 -11.37
N ASP A 226 -4.10 -51.36 -11.45
CA ASP A 226 -3.34 -52.56 -11.09
C ASP A 226 -2.25 -52.72 -12.16
N GLU A 227 -1.04 -52.36 -11.89
CA GLU A 227 0.15 -52.95 -12.51
C GLU A 227 1.34 -52.81 -11.54
N GLU A 228 1.84 -53.94 -11.13
CA GLU A 228 3.04 -54.12 -10.31
C GLU A 228 4.27 -53.61 -11.08
N HIS A 229 4.89 -52.55 -10.58
CA HIS A 229 6.24 -52.18 -11.01
C HIS A 229 7.24 -52.42 -9.91
N GLU A 230 8.07 -53.44 -10.14
CA GLU A 230 9.26 -53.74 -9.35
C GLU A 230 10.24 -52.54 -9.41
N HIS A 231 10.62 -52.04 -8.25
CA HIS A 231 11.67 -51.01 -8.12
C HIS A 231 13.05 -51.66 -8.26
N HIS A 232 13.68 -51.48 -9.41
CA HIS A 232 15.11 -51.71 -9.55
C HIS A 232 15.89 -50.50 -9.04
N HIS A 233 16.59 -50.70 -7.92
CA HIS A 233 17.63 -49.82 -7.45
C HIS A 233 18.83 -49.97 -8.40
N HIS A 234 19.17 -48.94 -9.13
CA HIS A 234 20.45 -48.83 -9.80
C HIS A 234 21.35 -47.94 -8.96
N ASP A 235 22.30 -48.55 -8.25
CA ASP A 235 23.47 -47.90 -7.73
C ASP A 235 24.35 -47.50 -8.92
N HIS A 236 24.49 -46.21 -9.14
CA HIS A 236 25.49 -45.67 -10.03
C HIS A 236 26.61 -45.06 -9.24
N ASP A 237 27.61 -45.85 -8.96
CA ASP A 237 28.95 -45.38 -8.69
C ASP A 237 29.54 -44.95 -10.05
N ASP A 238 29.54 -43.65 -10.31
CA ASP A 238 30.34 -43.09 -11.39
C ASP A 238 31.28 -42.04 -10.83
N GLU A 239 32.55 -42.48 -10.74
CA GLU A 239 33.71 -41.65 -10.46
C GLU A 239 33.84 -40.56 -11.53
N CYS A 240 33.60 -39.31 -11.15
CA CYS A 240 33.92 -38.15 -11.98
C CYS A 240 35.41 -37.81 -11.78
N CYS A 241 36.19 -38.13 -12.79
CA CYS A 241 37.64 -37.83 -12.85
C CYS A 241 37.89 -36.38 -13.26
N CYS A 242 37.68 -35.44 -12.35
CA CYS A 242 38.29 -34.12 -12.40
C CYS A 242 38.68 -33.71 -10.98
N GLY A 243 39.93 -34.08 -10.66
CA GLY A 243 40.57 -33.56 -9.46
C GLY A 243 40.89 -32.09 -9.67
N HIS A 244 40.45 -31.27 -8.77
CA HIS A 244 41.08 -29.97 -8.51
C HIS A 244 41.01 -29.66 -7.04
N ASP A 245 42.20 -29.52 -6.47
CA ASP A 245 42.50 -29.08 -5.12
C ASP A 245 41.94 -27.65 -4.91
N HIS A 246 41.33 -27.45 -3.77
CA HIS A 246 40.96 -26.12 -3.27
C HIS A 246 42.15 -25.43 -2.64
N GLU A 247 42.67 -24.39 -3.28
CA GLU A 247 43.38 -23.31 -2.60
C GLU A 247 42.71 -21.98 -2.91
N GLU A 248 42.62 -21.15 -1.88
CA GLU A 248 41.97 -19.82 -1.87
C GLU A 248 42.56 -18.88 -2.91
N HIS A 249 41.71 -18.20 -3.71
CA HIS A 249 42.10 -16.93 -4.33
C HIS A 249 40.91 -16.06 -4.74
N GLU A 250 41.16 -14.77 -4.60
CA GLU A 250 40.37 -13.58 -4.71
C GLU A 250 39.64 -13.38 -6.05
N HIS A 251 38.54 -12.62 -5.98
CA HIS A 251 37.68 -12.21 -7.07
C HIS A 251 38.38 -11.34 -8.12
N HIS A 252 38.36 -11.75 -9.37
CA HIS A 252 38.47 -10.88 -10.53
C HIS A 252 37.42 -11.25 -11.59
N HIS A 253 36.66 -10.23 -12.03
CA HIS A 253 35.76 -10.30 -13.17
C HIS A 253 36.56 -10.51 -14.46
N HIS A 254 36.20 -11.52 -15.21
CA HIS A 254 36.51 -11.60 -16.64
C HIS A 254 35.37 -12.27 -17.38
N ASP A 255 34.84 -11.55 -18.38
CA ASP A 255 33.98 -12.07 -19.43
C ASP A 255 34.73 -13.16 -20.18
N HIS A 256 34.18 -14.36 -20.28
CA HIS A 256 34.59 -15.36 -21.22
C HIS A 256 33.38 -16.07 -21.83
N ASP A 257 33.18 -15.78 -23.10
CA ASP A 257 32.50 -16.65 -24.05
C ASP A 257 33.29 -17.95 -24.13
N ASP A 258 32.74 -19.06 -23.64
CA ASP A 258 33.24 -20.38 -23.95
C ASP A 258 32.09 -21.33 -24.29
N GLU A 259 32.07 -21.70 -25.56
CA GLU A 259 31.22 -22.72 -26.16
C GLU A 259 31.49 -24.10 -25.50
N CYS A 260 30.49 -24.59 -24.76
CA CYS A 260 30.52 -25.97 -24.28
C CYS A 260 29.88 -26.89 -25.32
N CYS A 261 30.68 -27.72 -25.93
CA CYS A 261 30.28 -28.72 -26.93
C CYS A 261 29.69 -29.98 -26.27
N CYS A 262 28.47 -29.88 -25.73
CA CYS A 262 27.63 -31.04 -25.47
C CYS A 262 26.26 -30.77 -26.08
N GLY A 263 26.10 -31.17 -27.34
CA GLY A 263 24.80 -31.13 -27.99
C GLY A 263 23.88 -32.17 -27.38
N HIS A 264 22.83 -31.71 -26.73
CA HIS A 264 21.60 -32.46 -26.56
C HIS A 264 20.45 -31.53 -26.92
N ASP A 265 19.94 -31.73 -28.14
CA ASP A 265 18.66 -31.21 -28.57
C ASP A 265 17.56 -31.88 -27.75
N HIS A 266 16.92 -31.16 -26.89
CA HIS A 266 15.64 -31.54 -26.34
C HIS A 266 14.58 -30.67 -27.00
N ASP A 267 14.01 -31.17 -28.08
CA ASP A 267 12.75 -30.72 -28.63
C ASP A 267 11.65 -31.06 -27.62
N HIS A 268 11.21 -30.08 -26.85
CA HIS A 268 9.96 -30.14 -26.09
C HIS A 268 8.84 -29.66 -26.98
N GLU A 269 8.17 -30.58 -27.67
CA GLU A 269 6.86 -30.32 -28.22
C GLU A 269 5.86 -30.15 -27.07
N HIS A 270 5.35 -28.94 -26.92
CA HIS A 270 4.23 -28.66 -26.04
C HIS A 270 2.96 -29.22 -26.64
N HIS A 271 2.53 -30.37 -26.18
CA HIS A 271 1.17 -30.86 -26.42
C HIS A 271 0.19 -30.03 -25.56
N HIS A 272 -0.59 -29.19 -26.23
CA HIS A 272 -1.79 -28.59 -25.64
C HIS A 272 -2.84 -29.71 -25.49
N HIS A 273 -3.08 -30.10 -24.24
CA HIS A 273 -4.29 -30.83 -23.90
C HIS A 273 -5.35 -29.82 -23.50
N ASP A 274 -6.28 -29.54 -24.43
CA ASP A 274 -7.55 -28.92 -24.14
C ASP A 274 -8.44 -29.98 -23.49
N ASP A 275 -8.38 -30.08 -22.15
CA ASP A 275 -9.39 -30.79 -21.39
C ASP A 275 -9.98 -29.83 -20.36
N ALA A 276 -11.20 -29.38 -20.65
CA ALA A 276 -12.02 -28.57 -19.77
C ALA A 276 -12.44 -29.36 -18.53
N CYS A 277 -11.59 -29.37 -17.51
CA CYS A 277 -11.98 -29.80 -16.17
C CYS A 277 -12.50 -28.58 -15.41
N GLY A 278 -13.82 -28.49 -15.23
CA GLY A 278 -14.52 -27.38 -14.58
C GLY A 278 -14.42 -27.41 -13.04
N CYS A 279 -13.24 -27.57 -12.48
CA CYS A 279 -13.00 -27.30 -11.06
C CYS A 279 -12.53 -25.85 -10.95
N GLY A 280 -13.45 -24.97 -10.56
CA GLY A 280 -13.15 -23.57 -10.27
C GLY A 280 -12.25 -23.46 -9.04
N HIS A 281 -10.94 -23.57 -9.25
CA HIS A 281 -9.97 -23.11 -8.27
C HIS A 281 -9.75 -21.64 -8.56
N GLU A 282 -10.31 -20.77 -7.73
CA GLU A 282 -9.92 -19.38 -7.67
C GLU A 282 -8.48 -19.33 -7.16
N HIS A 283 -7.53 -19.20 -8.08
CA HIS A 283 -6.17 -18.87 -7.71
C HIS A 283 -6.14 -17.43 -7.20
N HIS A 284 -6.10 -17.27 -5.90
CA HIS A 284 -5.81 -15.97 -5.29
C HIS A 284 -4.34 -15.61 -5.58
N HIS A 285 -4.14 -14.88 -6.66
CA HIS A 285 -2.86 -14.22 -6.91
C HIS A 285 -2.76 -13.03 -5.95
N HIS A 286 -1.77 -13.03 -5.06
CA HIS A 286 -1.45 -11.86 -4.25
C HIS A 286 -0.78 -10.84 -5.15
N HIS A 287 -1.51 -9.79 -5.46
CA HIS A 287 -0.99 -8.67 -6.24
C HIS A 287 -0.27 -7.68 -5.33
N HIS A 288 0.89 -7.21 -5.77
CA HIS A 288 1.51 -6.03 -5.19
C HIS A 288 0.69 -4.79 -5.60
N ALA A 289 0.67 -3.76 -4.74
CA ALA A 289 -0.10 -2.55 -5.01
C ALA A 289 0.28 -1.92 -6.36
N ASP A 290 1.57 -1.97 -6.72
CA ASP A 290 2.12 -1.44 -7.97
C ASP A 290 1.66 -2.19 -9.23
N GLU A 291 1.20 -3.45 -9.08
CA GLU A 291 0.64 -4.23 -10.19
C GLU A 291 -0.81 -3.84 -10.50
N VAL A 292 -1.56 -3.39 -9.49
CA VAL A 292 -2.98 -3.05 -9.59
C VAL A 292 -3.19 -1.56 -9.78
N PHE A 293 -2.39 -0.76 -9.10
CA PHE A 293 -2.50 0.70 -9.09
C PHE A 293 -1.32 1.34 -9.79
N THR A 294 -1.61 2.36 -10.56
CA THR A 294 -0.62 3.20 -11.23
C THR A 294 -0.79 4.65 -10.82
N SER A 295 0.29 5.39 -10.91
CA SER A 295 0.32 6.83 -10.66
C SER A 295 0.81 7.52 -11.92
N TRP A 296 0.05 8.52 -12.38
CA TRP A 296 0.45 9.43 -13.44
C TRP A 296 0.77 10.78 -12.83
N GLY A 297 2.04 11.17 -12.85
CA GLY A 297 2.55 12.42 -12.31
C GLY A 297 3.09 13.33 -13.41
N GLN A 298 2.76 14.63 -13.37
CA GLN A 298 3.29 15.62 -14.32
C GLN A 298 3.62 16.93 -13.64
N GLU A 299 4.75 17.50 -14.02
CA GLU A 299 5.08 18.89 -13.75
C GLU A 299 4.66 19.78 -14.91
N THR A 300 4.17 20.98 -14.61
CA THR A 300 3.68 21.89 -15.64
C THR A 300 3.90 23.36 -15.27
N VAL A 301 4.22 24.15 -16.28
CA VAL A 301 4.24 25.62 -16.20
C VAL A 301 2.94 26.26 -16.72
N LYS A 302 1.97 25.41 -17.12
CA LYS A 302 0.70 25.87 -17.62
C LYS A 302 -0.14 26.50 -16.50
N THR A 303 -0.87 27.56 -16.84
CA THR A 303 -1.82 28.20 -15.93
C THR A 303 -3.23 27.72 -16.19
N PHE A 304 -4.02 27.64 -15.12
CA PHE A 304 -5.40 27.17 -15.15
C PHE A 304 -6.34 28.17 -14.48
N THR A 305 -7.63 28.11 -14.81
CA THR A 305 -8.64 28.73 -13.96
C THR A 305 -9.25 27.68 -13.03
N LYS A 306 -9.89 28.12 -11.93
CA LYS A 306 -10.58 27.19 -11.01
C LYS A 306 -11.66 26.39 -11.73
N GLU A 307 -12.42 27.03 -12.63
CA GLU A 307 -13.47 26.40 -13.41
C GLU A 307 -12.92 25.33 -14.35
N GLN A 308 -11.72 25.54 -14.90
CA GLN A 308 -11.04 24.52 -15.71
C GLN A 308 -10.67 23.31 -14.86
N ILE A 309 -10.08 23.51 -13.68
CA ILE A 309 -9.72 22.44 -12.76
C ILE A 309 -10.99 21.70 -12.31
N GLU A 310 -12.02 22.40 -11.87
CA GLU A 310 -13.30 21.77 -11.47
C GLU A 310 -13.90 20.93 -12.61
N GLY A 311 -13.86 21.44 -13.84
CA GLY A 311 -14.33 20.71 -15.02
C GLY A 311 -13.50 19.44 -15.32
N ILE A 312 -12.18 19.47 -15.08
CA ILE A 312 -11.29 18.32 -15.20
C ILE A 312 -11.62 17.30 -14.13
N LEU A 313 -11.68 17.71 -12.86
CA LEU A 313 -11.95 16.82 -11.72
C LEU A 313 -13.31 16.13 -11.84
N LYS A 314 -14.32 16.87 -12.32
CA LYS A 314 -15.64 16.30 -12.60
C LYS A 314 -15.56 15.18 -13.65
N LYS A 315 -14.83 15.40 -14.76
CA LYS A 315 -14.65 14.36 -15.79
C LYS A 315 -13.91 13.15 -15.25
N LEU A 316 -12.85 13.35 -14.45
CA LEU A 316 -12.11 12.26 -13.82
C LEU A 316 -12.98 11.45 -12.84
N SER A 317 -13.95 12.09 -12.20
CA SER A 317 -14.88 11.45 -11.27
C SER A 317 -16.01 10.66 -11.97
N GLU A 318 -16.49 11.13 -13.13
CA GLU A 318 -17.69 10.61 -13.79
C GLU A 318 -17.37 9.69 -14.99
N ASP A 319 -16.23 9.88 -15.67
CA ASP A 319 -15.90 9.22 -16.94
C ASP A 319 -14.82 8.16 -16.78
N THR A 320 -15.18 6.93 -17.13
CA THR A 320 -14.27 5.78 -17.12
C THR A 320 -13.24 5.76 -18.26
N ALA A 321 -13.32 6.70 -19.20
CA ALA A 321 -12.40 6.81 -20.34
C ALA A 321 -10.93 7.04 -19.89
N TYR A 322 -10.73 7.57 -18.69
CA TYR A 322 -9.41 7.84 -18.11
C TYR A 322 -8.85 6.68 -17.27
N GLY A 323 -9.56 5.55 -17.19
CA GLY A 323 -9.29 4.46 -16.27
C GLY A 323 -10.14 4.58 -14.99
N MET A 324 -9.87 3.72 -14.01
CA MET A 324 -10.51 3.82 -12.70
C MET A 324 -9.70 4.79 -11.84
N VAL A 325 -10.03 6.07 -11.88
CA VAL A 325 -9.36 7.10 -11.07
C VAL A 325 -9.82 6.98 -9.63
N LEU A 326 -8.87 6.86 -8.72
CA LEU A 326 -9.10 6.75 -7.26
C LEU A 326 -8.80 8.05 -6.54
N ARG A 327 -7.83 8.81 -7.03
CA ARG A 327 -7.45 10.11 -6.49
C ARG A 327 -6.82 10.97 -7.56
N ALA A 328 -7.09 12.26 -7.54
CA ALA A 328 -6.32 13.25 -8.26
C ALA A 328 -5.96 14.39 -7.31
N LYS A 329 -4.71 14.78 -7.29
CA LYS A 329 -4.20 15.89 -6.50
C LYS A 329 -3.37 16.81 -7.37
N GLY A 330 -3.27 18.05 -6.99
CA GLY A 330 -2.33 18.96 -7.64
C GLY A 330 -2.28 20.34 -7.03
N MET A 331 -1.25 21.04 -7.46
CA MET A 331 -1.05 22.45 -7.23
C MET A 331 -0.57 23.06 -8.54
N VAL A 332 -1.28 24.02 -9.06
CA VAL A 332 -0.99 24.63 -10.36
C VAL A 332 -1.10 26.15 -10.28
N ALA A 333 -0.37 26.83 -11.15
CA ALA A 333 -0.47 28.28 -11.23
C ALA A 333 -1.84 28.70 -11.80
N GLY A 334 -2.51 29.62 -11.12
CA GLY A 334 -3.75 30.20 -11.59
C GLY A 334 -3.52 31.28 -12.64
N ALA A 335 -4.44 31.42 -13.59
CA ALA A 335 -4.38 32.45 -14.62
C ALA A 335 -4.48 33.89 -14.06
N ASP A 336 -5.00 34.04 -12.86
CA ASP A 336 -5.10 35.29 -12.08
C ASP A 336 -3.87 35.57 -11.19
N GLY A 337 -2.85 34.69 -11.22
CA GLY A 337 -1.64 34.78 -10.41
C GLY A 337 -1.79 34.17 -9.01
N GLN A 338 -2.95 33.64 -8.63
CA GLN A 338 -3.14 32.84 -7.43
C GLN A 338 -2.82 31.38 -7.72
N TRP A 339 -2.32 30.65 -6.75
CA TRP A 339 -2.11 29.21 -6.91
C TRP A 339 -3.38 28.46 -6.56
N ILE A 340 -3.67 27.43 -7.35
CA ILE A 340 -4.84 26.58 -7.23
C ILE A 340 -4.38 25.21 -6.74
N TYR A 341 -4.88 24.82 -5.59
CA TYR A 341 -4.70 23.49 -5.01
C TYR A 341 -5.98 22.70 -5.20
N PHE A 342 -5.86 21.44 -5.56
CA PHE A 342 -7.01 20.56 -5.69
C PHE A 342 -6.74 19.16 -5.17
N ASP A 343 -7.78 18.54 -4.65
CA ASP A 343 -7.80 17.13 -4.24
C ASP A 343 -9.16 16.54 -4.65
N MET A 344 -9.15 15.34 -5.22
CA MET A 344 -10.32 14.63 -5.68
C MET A 344 -10.23 13.15 -5.33
N VAL A 345 -11.32 12.61 -4.84
CA VAL A 345 -11.63 11.18 -4.80
C VAL A 345 -12.98 10.99 -5.50
N PRO A 346 -13.33 9.80 -6.01
CA PRO A 346 -14.60 9.58 -6.69
C PRO A 346 -15.78 10.17 -5.90
N GLU A 347 -16.62 10.96 -6.59
CA GLU A 347 -17.80 11.66 -6.06
C GLU A 347 -17.52 12.87 -5.17
N GLU A 348 -16.26 13.20 -4.84
CA GLU A 348 -15.91 14.33 -3.97
C GLU A 348 -14.64 15.02 -4.46
N TYR A 349 -14.68 16.33 -4.64
CA TYR A 349 -13.47 17.12 -4.93
C TYR A 349 -13.50 18.48 -4.23
N GLU A 350 -12.33 19.01 -4.00
CA GLU A 350 -12.08 20.34 -3.43
C GLU A 350 -11.10 21.09 -4.31
N VAL A 351 -11.42 22.37 -4.58
CA VAL A 351 -10.52 23.32 -5.25
C VAL A 351 -10.40 24.56 -4.36
N ARG A 352 -9.17 24.91 -4.00
CA ARG A 352 -8.90 26.03 -3.08
C ARG A 352 -7.70 26.84 -3.51
N ASP A 353 -7.58 28.05 -2.97
CA ASP A 353 -6.38 28.86 -3.12
C ASP A 353 -5.25 28.30 -2.24
N GLY A 354 -4.01 28.41 -2.73
CA GLY A 354 -2.83 27.96 -2.03
C GLY A 354 -1.65 28.92 -2.15
N ALA A 355 -0.60 28.65 -1.39
CA ALA A 355 0.64 29.41 -1.47
C ALA A 355 1.35 29.15 -2.81
N PRO A 356 2.14 30.12 -3.32
CA PRO A 356 2.95 29.91 -4.51
C PRO A 356 3.97 28.78 -4.34
N GLU A 357 4.10 27.95 -5.38
CA GLU A 357 5.06 26.85 -5.47
C GLU A 357 6.06 27.07 -6.61
N PHE A 358 7.10 26.23 -6.67
CA PHE A 358 8.16 26.36 -7.68
C PHE A 358 7.68 26.03 -9.09
N THR A 359 6.83 24.99 -9.21
CA THR A 359 6.26 24.53 -10.48
C THR A 359 4.89 23.89 -10.21
N GLY A 360 4.02 23.92 -11.21
CA GLY A 360 2.76 23.19 -11.12
C GLY A 360 3.00 21.68 -11.12
N ARG A 361 2.28 20.97 -10.27
CA ARG A 361 2.35 19.51 -10.14
C ARG A 361 0.95 18.90 -10.12
N ILE A 362 0.81 17.83 -10.85
CA ILE A 362 -0.44 17.08 -10.98
C ILE A 362 -0.14 15.62 -10.75
N CYS A 363 -0.91 14.94 -9.94
CA CYS A 363 -0.81 13.51 -9.68
C CYS A 363 -2.20 12.87 -9.77
N VAL A 364 -2.34 11.81 -10.57
CA VAL A 364 -3.54 11.00 -10.68
C VAL A 364 -3.19 9.56 -10.32
N ILE A 365 -3.91 8.98 -9.37
CA ILE A 365 -3.72 7.62 -8.90
C ILE A 365 -4.96 6.80 -9.27
N GLY A 366 -4.76 5.61 -9.81
CA GLY A 366 -5.86 4.76 -10.19
C GLY A 366 -5.41 3.41 -10.75
N SER A 367 -6.37 2.65 -11.26
CA SER A 367 -6.12 1.39 -11.94
C SER A 367 -6.41 1.53 -13.43
N LYS A 368 -5.51 0.99 -14.27
CA LYS A 368 -5.62 1.05 -15.75
C LYS A 368 -5.77 2.48 -16.26
N LEU A 369 -4.94 3.40 -15.77
CA LEU A 369 -4.97 4.79 -16.18
C LEU A 369 -4.62 4.93 -17.67
N ALA A 370 -5.38 5.77 -18.38
CA ALA A 370 -5.13 6.14 -19.78
C ALA A 370 -4.30 7.43 -19.83
N GLU A 371 -2.98 7.31 -19.68
CA GLU A 371 -2.03 8.42 -19.49
C GLU A 371 -2.10 9.47 -20.61
N ASP A 372 -2.17 9.02 -21.89
CA ASP A 372 -2.31 9.94 -23.04
C ASP A 372 -3.57 10.80 -22.93
N LYS A 373 -4.69 10.20 -22.50
CA LYS A 373 -5.94 10.92 -22.30
C LYS A 373 -5.90 11.85 -21.09
N LEU A 374 -5.18 11.47 -20.04
CA LEU A 374 -4.95 12.35 -18.89
C LEU A 374 -4.12 13.57 -19.31
N ALA A 375 -3.05 13.37 -20.06
CA ALA A 375 -2.26 14.48 -20.61
C ALA A 375 -3.12 15.41 -21.48
N GLU A 376 -3.91 14.86 -22.41
CA GLU A 376 -4.84 15.63 -23.24
C GLU A 376 -5.88 16.41 -22.42
N LEU A 377 -6.45 15.77 -21.36
CA LEU A 377 -7.45 16.40 -20.48
C LEU A 377 -6.90 17.62 -19.75
N PHE A 378 -5.66 17.55 -19.25
CA PHE A 378 -4.95 18.69 -18.66
C PHE A 378 -4.34 19.61 -19.71
N GLY A 379 -4.28 19.16 -20.98
CA GLY A 379 -3.70 19.90 -22.10
C GLY A 379 -2.18 20.01 -22.01
N LEU A 380 -1.56 18.94 -21.59
CA LEU A 380 -0.11 18.76 -21.42
C LEU A 380 0.47 17.97 -22.59
#